data_cc3a990d8e8675d287d7c7adcaa1f472
#
_entry.id   cc3a990d8e8675d287d7c7adcaa1f472
#
_cell.length_a   1.000
_cell.length_b   1.000
_cell.length_c   1.000
_cell.angle_alpha   90.00
_cell.angle_beta   90.00
_cell.angle_gamma   90.00
#
_symmetry.space_group_name_H-M   'P 1'
#
loop_
_entity.id
_entity.type
_entity.pdbx_description
1 polymer ?
#
loop_
_entity_poly.entity_id
_entity_poly.type
_entity_poly.pdbx_seq_one_letter_code
_entity_poly.pdbx_strand_id
1 'polypeptide(L)'
;MITEVVNTERNPEAGTQKGARIIRAGGLVAFPTETVYGLGANGLNEEAVRSIFEAKGRPSDNPLILHVSKKSDVQQLWDTVPQLARQLMDTFWPGPLTLIAKRSKIVPNAVTAGLDTVAVRMPADKTA
;
A
#
# COMPACT_ATOMS: atom_id res chain seq x y z
N MET A 1 12.61 14.17 -13.34
CA MET A 1 11.87 12.89 -13.22
C MET A 1 11.18 12.59 -14.54
N ILE A 2 11.32 11.38 -15.03
CA ILE A 2 10.63 10.92 -16.25
C ILE A 2 9.46 10.03 -15.82
N THR A 3 8.26 10.39 -16.22
CA THR A 3 7.07 9.59 -15.97
C THR A 3 6.67 8.82 -17.22
N GLU A 4 6.53 7.53 -17.09
CA GLU A 4 6.02 6.66 -18.14
C GLU A 4 4.57 6.28 -17.86
N VAL A 5 3.71 6.35 -18.87
CA VAL A 5 2.31 5.94 -18.78
C VAL A 5 2.14 4.59 -19.47
N VAL A 6 1.58 3.62 -18.77
CA VAL A 6 1.33 2.27 -19.28
C VAL A 6 -0.16 1.99 -19.26
N ASN A 7 -0.71 1.60 -20.40
CA ASN A 7 -2.12 1.21 -20.50
C ASN A 7 -2.29 -0.27 -20.11
N THR A 8 -2.81 -0.51 -18.91
CA THR A 8 -3.02 -1.87 -18.38
C THR A 8 -4.27 -2.57 -18.93
N GLU A 9 -5.17 -1.85 -19.60
CA GLU A 9 -6.30 -2.47 -20.29
C GLU A 9 -5.84 -3.25 -21.54
N ARG A 10 -4.83 -2.73 -22.23
CA ARG A 10 -4.27 -3.38 -23.43
C ARG A 10 -3.29 -4.49 -23.09
N ASN A 11 -2.49 -4.30 -22.05
CA ASN A 11 -1.48 -5.27 -21.62
C ASN A 11 -1.34 -5.24 -20.08
N PRO A 12 -2.28 -5.87 -19.35
CA PRO A 12 -2.30 -5.82 -17.90
C PRO A 12 -1.06 -6.44 -17.26
N GLU A 13 -0.56 -7.54 -17.82
CA GLU A 13 0.58 -8.26 -17.25
C GLU A 13 1.88 -7.45 -17.37
N ALA A 14 2.17 -6.87 -18.51
CA ALA A 14 3.36 -6.05 -18.70
C ALA A 14 3.34 -4.81 -17.81
N GLY A 15 2.18 -4.17 -17.63
CA GLY A 15 2.00 -3.02 -16.77
C GLY A 15 2.26 -3.36 -15.30
N THR A 16 1.68 -4.45 -14.80
CA THR A 16 1.87 -4.88 -13.42
C THR A 16 3.29 -5.31 -13.12
N GLN A 17 3.94 -6.03 -14.03
CA GLN A 17 5.34 -6.42 -13.88
C GLN A 17 6.27 -5.21 -13.85
N LYS A 18 6.03 -4.23 -14.69
CA LYS A 18 6.81 -3.00 -14.73
C LYS A 18 6.64 -2.19 -13.46
N GLY A 19 5.39 -1.99 -13.00
CA GLY A 19 5.08 -1.32 -11.75
C GLY A 19 5.75 -2.01 -10.56
N ALA A 20 5.66 -3.33 -10.49
CA ALA A 20 6.28 -4.11 -9.43
C ALA A 20 7.81 -3.93 -9.38
N ARG A 21 8.47 -3.89 -10.55
CA ARG A 21 9.93 -3.64 -10.61
C ARG A 21 10.28 -2.26 -10.09
N ILE A 22 9.52 -1.24 -10.46
CA ILE A 22 9.74 0.14 -10.00
C ILE A 22 9.58 0.21 -8.48
N ILE A 23 8.54 -0.38 -7.93
CA ILE A 23 8.31 -0.43 -6.47
C ILE A 23 9.47 -1.12 -5.75
N ARG A 24 9.91 -2.28 -6.23
CA ARG A 24 11.04 -3.00 -5.64
C ARG A 24 12.34 -2.21 -5.70
N ALA A 25 12.52 -1.39 -6.72
CA ALA A 25 13.69 -0.52 -6.86
C ALA A 25 13.60 0.77 -6.02
N GLY A 26 12.54 0.97 -5.25
CA GLY A 26 12.34 2.14 -4.40
C GLY A 26 11.68 3.32 -5.12
N GLY A 27 11.14 3.12 -6.30
CA GLY A 27 10.45 4.15 -7.08
C GLY A 27 8.97 4.29 -6.72
N LEU A 28 8.31 5.22 -7.41
CA LEU A 28 6.89 5.53 -7.23
C LEU A 28 6.07 5.02 -8.40
N VAL A 29 4.87 4.52 -8.13
CA VAL A 29 3.91 4.08 -9.12
C VAL A 29 2.53 4.64 -8.79
N ALA A 30 1.90 5.32 -9.76
CA ALA A 30 0.48 5.61 -9.68
C ALA A 30 -0.30 4.41 -10.24
N PHE A 31 -1.28 3.93 -9.51
CA PHE A 31 -2.04 2.74 -9.87
C PHE A 31 -3.54 2.92 -9.62
N PRO A 32 -4.40 2.26 -10.40
CA PRO A 32 -5.85 2.31 -10.18
C PRO A 32 -6.26 1.46 -8.99
N THR A 33 -7.35 1.84 -8.35
CA THR A 33 -8.08 1.02 -7.39
C THR A 33 -9.57 1.04 -7.77
N GLU A 34 -10.42 0.31 -7.03
CA GLU A 34 -11.87 0.37 -7.24
C GLU A 34 -12.50 1.71 -6.80
N THR A 35 -11.72 2.58 -6.15
CA THR A 35 -12.18 3.91 -5.71
C THR A 35 -11.48 5.01 -6.50
N VAL A 36 -10.26 5.37 -6.15
CA VAL A 36 -9.46 6.43 -6.79
C VAL A 36 -8.07 5.92 -7.14
N TYR A 37 -7.36 6.62 -8.02
CA TYR A 37 -5.93 6.36 -8.25
C TYR A 37 -5.14 6.61 -6.97
N GLY A 38 -4.21 5.69 -6.69
CA GLY A 38 -3.25 5.81 -5.60
C GLY A 38 -1.84 6.07 -6.11
N LEU A 39 -1.04 6.77 -5.33
CA LEU A 39 0.40 6.88 -5.53
C LEU A 39 1.08 5.97 -4.49
N GLY A 40 1.83 4.98 -4.96
CA GLY A 40 2.41 3.97 -4.10
C GLY A 40 3.92 3.86 -4.22
N ALA A 41 4.49 3.30 -3.18
CA ALA A 41 5.90 2.95 -3.05
C ALA A 41 6.02 1.68 -2.21
N ASN A 42 7.24 1.14 -2.08
CA ASN A 42 7.49 0.04 -1.16
C ASN A 42 7.27 0.52 0.29
N GLY A 43 6.19 0.08 0.91
CA GLY A 43 5.79 0.49 2.26
C GLY A 43 6.75 0.04 3.37
N LEU A 44 7.65 -0.88 3.10
CA LEU A 44 8.67 -1.34 4.04
C LEU A 44 10.03 -0.63 3.86
N ASN A 45 10.13 0.26 2.88
CA ASN A 45 11.30 1.09 2.63
C ASN A 45 10.99 2.54 3.00
N GLU A 46 11.55 3.00 4.12
CA GLU A 46 11.26 4.33 4.66
C GLU A 46 11.59 5.46 3.70
N GLU A 47 12.70 5.36 2.97
CA GLU A 47 13.10 6.37 1.99
C GLU A 47 12.11 6.44 0.82
N ALA A 48 11.67 5.30 0.31
CA ALA A 48 10.65 5.23 -0.73
C ALA A 48 9.32 5.82 -0.26
N VAL A 49 8.92 5.55 0.99
CA VAL A 49 7.71 6.11 1.59
C VAL A 49 7.81 7.64 1.67
N ARG A 50 8.94 8.18 2.10
CA ARG A 50 9.15 9.64 2.15
C ARG A 50 9.02 10.29 0.79
N SER A 51 9.42 9.61 -0.27
CA SER A 51 9.28 10.12 -1.65
C SER A 51 7.83 10.37 -2.07
N ILE A 52 6.86 9.65 -1.49
CA ILE A 52 5.42 9.91 -1.72
C ILE A 52 5.05 11.32 -1.23
N PHE A 53 5.47 11.66 -0.02
CA PHE A 53 5.16 12.98 0.56
C PHE A 53 5.83 14.11 -0.23
N GLU A 54 7.07 13.91 -0.63
CA GLU A 54 7.81 14.88 -1.46
C GLU A 54 7.12 15.10 -2.81
N ALA A 55 6.74 14.02 -3.49
CA ALA A 55 6.08 14.09 -4.80
C ALA A 55 4.72 14.78 -4.74
N LYS A 56 3.99 14.63 -3.63
CA LYS A 56 2.68 15.25 -3.42
C LYS A 56 2.78 16.66 -2.81
N GLY A 57 3.95 17.09 -2.35
CA GLY A 57 4.08 18.32 -1.57
C GLY A 57 3.28 18.28 -0.26
N ARG A 58 3.11 17.09 0.31
CA ARG A 58 2.25 16.83 1.46
C ARG A 58 3.08 16.69 2.74
N PRO A 59 2.64 17.24 3.88
CA PRO A 59 3.30 17.02 5.17
C PRO A 59 3.30 15.53 5.56
N SER A 60 4.38 15.09 6.18
CA SER A 60 4.57 13.69 6.61
C SER A 60 3.86 13.33 7.93
N ASP A 61 3.00 14.19 8.43
CA ASP A 61 2.24 14.01 9.66
C ASP A 61 0.94 13.19 9.49
N ASN A 62 0.56 12.88 8.24
CA ASN A 62 -0.58 12.03 7.94
C ASN A 62 -0.14 10.60 7.66
N PRO A 63 -0.67 9.60 8.40
CA PRO A 63 -0.37 8.20 8.14
C PRO A 63 -0.78 7.76 6.73
N LEU A 64 -0.04 6.80 6.18
CA LEU A 64 -0.35 6.13 4.92
C LEU A 64 -1.02 4.79 5.18
N ILE A 65 -1.71 4.29 4.17
CA ILE A 65 -2.35 2.98 4.19
C ILE A 65 -1.44 2.00 3.45
N LEU A 66 -1.07 0.90 4.10
CA LEU A 66 -0.38 -0.20 3.43
C LEU A 66 -1.38 -1.01 2.60
N HIS A 67 -1.03 -1.28 1.35
CA HIS A 67 -1.81 -2.12 0.46
C HIS A 67 -1.17 -3.50 0.36
N VAL A 68 -1.97 -4.54 0.46
CA VAL A 68 -1.54 -5.93 0.38
C VAL A 68 -2.28 -6.66 -0.74
N SER A 69 -1.67 -7.72 -1.26
CA SER A 69 -2.27 -8.59 -2.28
C SER A 69 -2.83 -9.89 -1.71
N LYS A 70 -2.50 -10.21 -0.47
CA LYS A 70 -2.95 -11.42 0.23
C LYS A 70 -3.34 -11.09 1.67
N LYS A 71 -4.39 -11.74 2.17
CA LYS A 71 -4.81 -11.59 3.58
C LYS A 71 -3.68 -11.99 4.55
N SER A 72 -2.90 -12.99 4.21
CA SER A 72 -1.77 -13.45 5.04
C SER A 72 -0.65 -12.43 5.20
N ASP A 73 -0.55 -11.43 4.34
CA ASP A 73 0.48 -10.39 4.44
C ASP A 73 0.36 -9.55 5.72
N VAL A 74 -0.84 -9.47 6.30
CA VAL A 74 -1.05 -8.72 7.56
C VAL A 74 -0.28 -9.30 8.74
N GLN A 75 0.09 -10.58 8.71
CA GLN A 75 0.85 -11.22 9.77
C GLN A 75 2.25 -10.61 9.95
N GLN A 76 2.81 -10.03 8.89
CA GLN A 76 4.08 -9.31 8.95
C GLN A 76 3.92 -7.85 9.36
N LEU A 77 2.77 -7.26 9.08
CA LEU A 77 2.53 -5.83 9.21
C LEU A 77 1.93 -5.47 10.57
N TRP A 78 1.15 -6.36 11.15
CA TRP A 78 0.56 -6.20 12.48
C TRP A 78 1.28 -7.06 13.50
N ASP A 79 1.43 -6.52 14.69
CA ASP A 79 2.03 -7.23 15.83
C ASP A 79 1.22 -8.49 16.17
N THR A 80 -0.09 -8.35 16.20
CA THR A 80 -1.04 -9.45 16.36
C THR A 80 -2.24 -9.18 15.46
N VAL A 81 -2.80 -10.21 14.85
CA VAL A 81 -4.02 -10.09 14.04
C VAL A 81 -5.24 -10.30 14.95
N PRO A 82 -6.02 -9.23 15.25
CA PRO A 82 -7.22 -9.40 16.07
C PRO A 82 -8.24 -10.32 15.42
N GLN A 83 -8.98 -11.09 16.22
CA GLN A 83 -10.00 -12.00 15.69
C GLN A 83 -11.09 -11.25 14.90
N LEU A 84 -11.51 -10.08 15.38
CA LEU A 84 -12.46 -9.24 14.66
C LEU A 84 -11.91 -8.82 13.28
N ALA A 85 -10.62 -8.49 13.19
CA ALA A 85 -9.99 -8.16 11.93
C ALA A 85 -10.04 -9.34 10.95
N ARG A 86 -9.80 -10.57 11.41
CA ARG A 86 -9.91 -11.78 10.57
C ARG A 86 -11.32 -11.94 10.00
N GLN A 87 -12.34 -11.73 10.82
CA GLN A 87 -13.74 -11.82 10.39
C GLN A 87 -14.07 -10.75 9.34
N LEU A 88 -13.61 -9.51 9.55
CA LEU A 88 -13.83 -8.41 8.62
C LEU A 88 -13.08 -8.62 7.30
N MET A 89 -11.85 -9.12 7.34
CA MET A 89 -11.10 -9.47 6.14
C MET A 89 -11.80 -10.55 5.33
N ASP A 90 -12.31 -11.58 5.98
CA ASP A 90 -13.00 -12.69 5.30
C ASP A 90 -14.31 -12.25 4.63
N THR A 91 -14.95 -11.24 5.18
CA THR A 91 -16.22 -10.71 4.65
C THR A 91 -16.01 -9.64 3.58
N PHE A 92 -15.04 -8.73 3.75
CA PHE A 92 -14.95 -7.49 2.97
C PHE A 92 -13.70 -7.37 2.10
N TRP A 93 -12.67 -8.18 2.30
CA TRP A 93 -11.47 -8.15 1.47
C TRP A 93 -11.52 -9.23 0.38
N PRO A 94 -11.12 -8.88 -0.86
CA PRO A 94 -10.66 -7.57 -1.33
C PRO A 94 -11.79 -6.53 -1.41
N GLY A 95 -11.44 -5.25 -1.21
CA GLY A 95 -12.40 -4.15 -1.25
C GLY A 95 -11.90 -2.88 -0.59
N PRO A 96 -12.79 -1.88 -0.43
CA PRO A 96 -12.40 -0.56 0.05
C PRO A 96 -12.22 -0.46 1.58
N LEU A 97 -12.50 -1.54 2.33
CA LEU A 97 -12.37 -1.52 3.78
C LEU A 97 -10.90 -1.42 4.19
N THR A 98 -10.56 -0.41 4.96
CA THR A 98 -9.27 -0.25 5.62
C THR A 98 -9.40 -0.66 7.07
N LEU A 99 -8.48 -1.50 7.54
CA LEU A 99 -8.42 -1.96 8.93
C LEU A 99 -7.17 -1.42 9.59
N ILE A 100 -7.29 -1.05 10.86
CA ILE A 100 -6.21 -0.48 11.66
C ILE A 100 -5.95 -1.41 12.85
N ALA A 101 -4.69 -1.80 13.02
CA ALA A 101 -4.25 -2.59 14.16
C ALA A 101 -2.84 -2.19 14.58
N LYS A 102 -2.37 -2.71 15.71
CA LYS A 102 -1.03 -2.41 16.22
C LYS A 102 0.03 -2.86 15.22
N ARG A 103 0.93 -1.93 14.86
CA ARG A 103 1.97 -2.20 13.88
C ARG A 103 3.03 -3.17 14.39
N SER A 104 3.61 -3.95 13.49
CA SER A 104 4.82 -4.70 13.76
C SER A 104 6.07 -3.81 13.66
N LYS A 105 7.20 -4.34 14.10
CA LYS A 105 8.48 -3.62 14.11
C LYS A 105 9.02 -3.31 12.71
N ILE A 106 8.62 -4.07 11.69
CA ILE A 106 9.12 -3.87 10.32
C ILE A 106 8.47 -2.68 9.61
N VAL A 107 7.34 -2.18 10.11
CA VAL A 107 6.64 -1.04 9.52
C VAL A 107 7.36 0.26 9.88
N PRO A 108 7.84 1.04 8.88
CA PRO A 108 8.56 2.28 9.15
C PRO A 108 7.70 3.37 9.80
N ASN A 109 8.31 4.22 10.61
CA ASN A 109 7.64 5.39 11.20
C ASN A 109 7.07 6.34 10.15
N ALA A 110 7.67 6.45 8.99
CA ALA A 110 7.17 7.28 7.91
C ALA A 110 5.75 6.85 7.43
N VAL A 111 5.42 5.56 7.52
CA VAL A 111 4.08 5.05 7.17
C VAL A 111 3.05 5.44 8.22
N THR A 112 3.40 5.34 9.50
CA THR A 112 2.48 5.49 10.62
C THR A 112 2.44 6.90 11.20
N ALA A 113 3.25 7.82 10.69
CA ALA A 113 3.48 9.13 11.30
C ALA A 113 3.88 9.04 12.79
N GLY A 114 4.59 7.97 13.16
CA GLY A 114 5.02 7.70 14.54
C GLY A 114 3.96 7.07 15.45
N LEU A 115 2.78 6.73 14.93
CA LEU A 115 1.73 6.06 15.70
C LEU A 115 2.05 4.58 15.92
N ASP A 116 1.47 3.99 16.97
CA ASP A 116 1.60 2.56 17.28
C ASP A 116 0.76 1.66 16.36
N THR A 117 -0.08 2.24 15.54
CA THR A 117 -0.99 1.53 14.66
C THR A 117 -0.62 1.75 13.20
N VAL A 118 -1.02 0.80 12.36
CA VAL A 118 -0.91 0.91 10.90
C VAL A 118 -2.22 0.51 10.25
N ALA A 119 -2.61 1.26 9.23
CA ALA A 119 -3.77 0.98 8.41
C ALA A 119 -3.37 0.07 7.25
N VAL A 120 -4.17 -0.95 6.98
CA VAL A 120 -3.96 -1.90 5.89
C VAL A 120 -5.25 -2.10 5.11
N ARG A 121 -5.12 -2.22 3.79
CA ARG A 121 -6.23 -2.48 2.88
C ARG A 121 -5.78 -3.49 1.82
N MET A 122 -6.72 -4.32 1.37
CA MET A 122 -6.53 -5.19 0.21
C MET A 122 -7.48 -4.74 -0.91
N PRO A 123 -7.00 -3.94 -1.87
CA PRO A 123 -7.85 -3.40 -2.92
C PRO A 123 -8.38 -4.50 -3.85
N ALA A 124 -9.57 -4.30 -4.42
CA ALA A 124 -10.21 -5.26 -5.31
C ALA A 124 -9.76 -5.12 -6.77
N ASP A 125 -9.15 -4.01 -7.15
CA ASP A 125 -8.66 -3.81 -8.51
C ASP A 125 -7.51 -4.77 -8.83
N LYS A 126 -7.59 -5.46 -9.97
CA LYS A 126 -6.61 -6.47 -10.37
C LYS A 126 -5.21 -5.90 -10.65
N THR A 127 -5.13 -4.64 -11.07
CA THR A 127 -3.86 -3.96 -11.32
C THR A 127 -3.18 -3.56 -10.02
N ALA A 128 -3.96 -3.12 -9.06
CA ALA A 128 -3.45 -2.74 -7.74
C ALA A 128 -2.90 -3.96 -7.02
#